data_bc8fd7f0a37c7b96e1453760ed80d822
#
_entry.id   bc8fd7f0a37c7b96e1453760ed80d822
#
_cell.length_a   1.000
_cell.length_b   1.000
_cell.length_c   1.000
_cell.angle_alpha   90.00
_cell.angle_beta   90.00
_cell.angle_gamma   90.00
#
_symmetry.space_group_name_H-M   'P 1'
#
loop_
_entity.id
_entity.type
_entity.pdbx_description
1 polymer ?
#
loop_
_entity_poly.entity_id
_entity_poly.type
_entity_poly.pdbx_seq_one_letter_code
_entity_poly.pdbx_strand_id
1 'polypeptide(L)'
;FGYEFKPWTSDNAIADAHEILDYLHEVIEEDGLAKRIYLQHKVIRADFSSETAKWTVTLERDGQQWDITSNWLFGATGYYNYAEAHAPHFEGQEDFEGRIVHPQFWPEDLDYAGKEVVVIGSGATAVTLIPAMAPTAGHITMLQRSPTYVMPLPRKDPLANTLRKVLPPKAAYAATRRFNIGKGRFIYNLCQKQPKIAKRIIRTANVKFLPKDFDVATHFNPTYNPW
;
A
#
# COMPACT_ATOMS: atom_id res chain seq x y z
N PHE A 1 -6.50 10.78 2.49
CA PHE A 1 -5.20 11.01 1.87
C PHE A 1 -4.91 12.51 1.81
N GLY A 2 -3.66 12.89 1.87
CA GLY A 2 -3.20 14.28 1.76
C GLY A 2 -2.77 14.90 3.09
N TYR A 3 -1.87 15.87 3.00
CA TYR A 3 -1.40 16.67 4.12
C TYR A 3 -2.46 17.70 4.54
N GLU A 4 -2.40 18.18 5.78
CA GLU A 4 -3.32 19.20 6.28
C GLU A 4 -3.14 20.54 5.53
N PHE A 5 -1.90 20.89 5.21
CA PHE A 5 -1.56 22.10 4.47
C PHE A 5 -1.85 21.99 2.96
N LYS A 6 -1.88 20.77 2.38
CA LYS A 6 -2.24 20.51 0.98
C LYS A 6 -3.28 19.38 0.91
N PRO A 7 -4.58 19.68 0.93
CA PRO A 7 -5.64 18.69 0.85
C PRO A 7 -5.61 17.91 -0.47
N TRP A 8 -5.94 16.62 -0.41
CA TRP A 8 -6.12 15.78 -1.59
C TRP A 8 -7.36 16.21 -2.39
N THR A 9 -7.20 16.44 -3.69
CA THR A 9 -8.26 16.98 -4.55
C THR A 9 -8.81 16.00 -5.58
N SER A 10 -8.12 14.89 -5.85
CA SER A 10 -8.65 13.85 -6.76
C SER A 10 -9.95 13.24 -6.23
N ASP A 11 -10.80 12.82 -7.15
CA ASP A 11 -12.04 12.09 -6.84
C ASP A 11 -11.78 10.71 -6.24
N ASN A 12 -10.60 10.16 -6.47
CA ASN A 12 -10.21 8.83 -6.03
C ASN A 12 -9.73 8.85 -4.58
N ALA A 13 -10.41 8.10 -3.71
CA ALA A 13 -9.97 7.83 -2.35
C ALA A 13 -8.93 6.70 -2.29
N ILE A 14 -9.03 5.75 -3.24
CA ILE A 14 -7.99 4.77 -3.55
C ILE A 14 -7.34 5.24 -4.85
N ALA A 15 -6.20 5.90 -4.70
CA ALA A 15 -5.49 6.56 -5.79
C ALA A 15 -4.53 5.61 -6.52
N ASP A 16 -4.29 5.87 -7.79
CA ASP A 16 -3.23 5.21 -8.54
C ASP A 16 -1.84 5.76 -8.15
N ALA A 17 -0.79 4.99 -8.39
CA ALA A 17 0.56 5.38 -7.99
C ALA A 17 1.00 6.71 -8.59
N HIS A 18 0.68 6.98 -9.87
CA HIS A 18 1.01 8.23 -10.53
C HIS A 18 0.30 9.43 -9.87
N GLU A 19 -1.00 9.31 -9.49
CA GLU A 19 -1.71 10.39 -8.79
C GLU A 19 -1.02 10.75 -7.46
N ILE A 20 -0.48 9.74 -6.76
CA ILE A 20 0.23 9.95 -5.49
C ILE A 20 1.59 10.62 -5.73
N LEU A 21 2.32 10.19 -6.76
CA LEU A 21 3.61 10.77 -7.13
C LEU A 21 3.45 12.22 -7.59
N ASP A 22 2.48 12.50 -8.44
CA ASP A 22 2.18 13.86 -8.91
C ASP A 22 1.86 14.79 -7.73
N TYR A 23 1.01 14.32 -6.80
CA TYR A 23 0.70 15.07 -5.58
C TYR A 23 1.94 15.35 -4.72
N LEU A 24 2.86 14.39 -4.58
CA LEU A 24 4.11 14.58 -3.83
C LEU A 24 5.06 15.54 -4.55
N HIS A 25 5.17 15.47 -5.88
CA HIS A 25 5.97 16.40 -6.67
C HIS A 25 5.42 17.83 -6.54
N GLU A 26 4.11 18.01 -6.64
CA GLU A 26 3.49 19.32 -6.40
C GLU A 26 3.82 19.87 -5.01
N VAL A 27 3.79 19.04 -3.96
CA VAL A 27 4.18 19.46 -2.59
C VAL A 27 5.65 19.91 -2.56
N ILE A 28 6.53 19.16 -3.19
CA ILE A 28 7.97 19.48 -3.24
C ILE A 28 8.22 20.82 -3.94
N GLU A 29 7.52 21.08 -5.04
CA GLU A 29 7.65 22.31 -5.81
C GLU A 29 7.06 23.52 -5.08
N GLU A 30 5.81 23.43 -4.62
CA GLU A 30 5.10 24.54 -3.96
C GLU A 30 5.79 24.99 -2.68
N ASP A 31 6.31 24.06 -1.88
CA ASP A 31 6.99 24.35 -0.62
C ASP A 31 8.51 24.56 -0.78
N GLY A 32 9.02 24.51 -2.00
CA GLY A 32 10.45 24.72 -2.33
C GLY A 32 11.37 23.69 -1.68
N LEU A 33 10.87 22.46 -1.45
CA LEU A 33 11.59 21.40 -0.73
C LEU A 33 12.71 20.78 -1.56
N ALA A 34 12.70 20.91 -2.89
CA ALA A 34 13.70 20.33 -3.78
C ALA A 34 15.15 20.68 -3.37
N LYS A 35 15.36 21.88 -2.83
CA LYS A 35 16.68 22.35 -2.35
C LYS A 35 17.18 21.62 -1.08
N ARG A 36 16.31 20.85 -0.42
CA ARG A 36 16.58 20.12 0.82
C ARG A 36 16.57 18.61 0.64
N ILE A 37 16.29 18.14 -0.57
CA ILE A 37 16.27 16.73 -0.91
C ILE A 37 17.56 16.40 -1.66
N TYR A 38 18.37 15.55 -1.07
CA TYR A 38 19.64 15.11 -1.63
C TYR A 38 19.50 13.70 -2.16
N LEU A 39 19.29 13.55 -3.46
CA LEU A 39 19.19 12.25 -4.12
C LEU A 39 20.57 11.63 -4.33
N GLN A 40 20.61 10.30 -4.53
CA GLN A 40 21.85 9.54 -4.73
C GLN A 40 22.80 9.58 -3.53
N HIS A 41 22.31 9.91 -2.35
CA HIS A 41 23.07 9.90 -1.11
C HIS A 41 22.67 8.68 -0.29
N LYS A 42 23.51 7.64 -0.31
CA LYS A 42 23.27 6.42 0.44
C LYS A 42 23.73 6.61 1.88
N VAL A 43 22.86 6.35 2.84
CA VAL A 43 23.22 6.29 4.25
C VAL A 43 23.91 4.95 4.51
N ILE A 44 25.17 4.99 4.92
CA ILE A 44 25.97 3.81 5.22
C ILE A 44 25.87 3.44 6.70
N ARG A 45 25.90 4.46 7.55
CA ARG A 45 25.95 4.29 9.00
C ARG A 45 25.34 5.50 9.70
N ALA A 46 24.79 5.29 10.89
CA ALA A 46 24.32 6.36 11.77
C ALA A 46 24.62 6.00 13.22
N ASP A 47 25.39 6.83 13.91
CA ASP A 47 25.81 6.64 15.30
C ASP A 47 25.38 7.82 16.15
N PHE A 48 24.89 7.52 17.36
CA PHE A 48 24.54 8.53 18.34
C PHE A 48 25.64 8.64 19.43
N SER A 49 26.09 9.86 19.68
CA SER A 49 26.99 10.16 20.79
C SER A 49 26.20 10.77 21.95
N SER A 50 26.22 10.09 23.09
CA SER A 50 25.64 10.60 24.34
C SER A 50 26.41 11.79 24.94
N GLU A 51 27.69 11.91 24.62
CA GLU A 51 28.56 13.03 25.12
C GLU A 51 28.17 14.34 24.42
N THR A 52 27.96 14.29 23.08
CA THR A 52 27.65 15.49 22.29
C THR A 52 26.16 15.65 22.04
N ALA A 53 25.32 14.65 22.39
CA ALA A 53 23.91 14.56 22.09
C ALA A 53 23.58 14.75 20.60
N LYS A 54 24.43 14.16 19.72
CA LYS A 54 24.32 14.28 18.26
C LYS A 54 24.40 12.93 17.57
N TRP A 55 23.70 12.85 16.44
CA TRP A 55 23.89 11.82 15.46
C TRP A 55 25.03 12.20 14.51
N THR A 56 25.89 11.24 14.19
CA THR A 56 26.80 11.29 13.05
C THR A 56 26.30 10.31 12.02
N VAL A 57 25.98 10.80 10.82
CA VAL A 57 25.47 10.00 9.71
C VAL A 57 26.49 10.01 8.59
N THR A 58 27.03 8.82 8.28
CA THR A 58 27.95 8.62 7.16
C THR A 58 27.15 8.41 5.88
N LEU A 59 27.39 9.26 4.91
CA LEU A 59 26.80 9.25 3.58
C LEU A 59 27.81 8.79 2.54
N GLU A 60 27.30 8.18 1.46
CA GLU A 60 28.11 7.81 0.28
C GLU A 60 27.42 8.29 -0.99
N ARG A 61 28.23 8.86 -1.89
CA ARG A 61 27.85 9.18 -3.28
C ARG A 61 29.06 9.02 -4.18
N ASP A 62 28.90 8.38 -5.30
CA ASP A 62 29.95 8.19 -6.31
C ASP A 62 31.27 7.61 -5.72
N GLY A 63 31.15 6.71 -4.73
CA GLY A 63 32.26 6.08 -4.03
C GLY A 63 32.99 6.98 -3.01
N GLN A 64 32.55 8.19 -2.82
CA GLN A 64 33.06 9.09 -1.77
C GLN A 64 32.16 9.06 -0.55
N GLN A 65 32.78 9.05 0.62
CA GLN A 65 32.09 9.05 1.90
C GLN A 65 32.39 10.31 2.69
N TRP A 66 31.38 10.83 3.40
CA TRP A 66 31.54 11.94 4.35
C TRP A 66 30.49 11.86 5.44
N ASP A 67 30.75 12.55 6.53
CA ASP A 67 29.87 12.59 7.69
C ASP A 67 29.10 13.91 7.75
N ILE A 68 27.83 13.81 8.15
CA ILE A 68 27.03 14.95 8.59
C ILE A 68 26.57 14.73 10.03
N THR A 69 26.36 15.81 10.78
CA THR A 69 25.84 15.72 12.15
C THR A 69 24.48 16.36 12.27
N SER A 70 23.62 15.77 13.10
CA SER A 70 22.30 16.29 13.40
C SER A 70 21.90 16.03 14.85
N ASN A 71 20.98 16.85 15.37
CA ASN A 71 20.41 16.63 16.71
C ASN A 71 19.30 15.58 16.68
N TRP A 72 18.69 15.34 15.52
CA TRP A 72 17.59 14.39 15.33
C TRP A 72 17.76 13.64 14.01
N LEU A 73 17.53 12.32 14.07
CA LEU A 73 17.50 11.46 12.90
C LEU A 73 16.08 10.84 12.80
N PHE A 74 15.40 11.08 11.68
CA PHE A 74 14.12 10.47 11.38
C PHE A 74 14.27 9.38 10.33
N GLY A 75 14.10 8.11 10.73
CA GLY A 75 14.16 6.97 9.82
C GLY A 75 12.85 6.80 9.07
N ALA A 76 12.85 7.08 7.77
CA ALA A 76 11.69 6.95 6.89
C ALA A 76 11.96 5.99 5.72
N THR A 77 12.82 4.99 5.93
CA THR A 77 13.28 4.05 4.89
C THR A 77 12.23 2.99 4.50
N GLY A 78 11.14 2.89 5.24
CA GLY A 78 10.17 1.80 5.06
C GLY A 78 10.72 0.45 5.52
N TYR A 79 10.05 -0.63 5.11
CA TYR A 79 10.41 -2.01 5.50
C TYR A 79 10.81 -2.90 4.32
N TYR A 80 10.79 -2.37 3.10
CA TYR A 80 11.26 -3.11 1.93
C TYR A 80 12.78 -2.97 1.76
N ASN A 81 13.44 -4.06 1.39
CA ASN A 81 14.78 -4.01 0.84
C ASN A 81 14.67 -3.68 -0.65
N TYR A 82 15.16 -2.51 -1.07
CA TYR A 82 15.08 -2.05 -2.46
C TYR A 82 16.06 -2.78 -3.40
N ALA A 83 17.14 -3.34 -2.83
CA ALA A 83 18.16 -4.05 -3.62
C ALA A 83 17.77 -5.50 -3.89
N GLU A 84 16.99 -6.12 -2.99
CA GLU A 84 16.69 -7.54 -3.05
C GLU A 84 15.27 -7.83 -2.55
N ALA A 85 14.51 -8.57 -3.32
CA ALA A 85 13.20 -9.05 -2.92
C ALA A 85 13.31 -10.28 -2.03
N HIS A 86 12.46 -10.37 -1.01
CA HIS A 86 12.34 -11.60 -0.24
C HIS A 86 11.54 -12.63 -1.05
N ALA A 87 12.24 -13.50 -1.75
CA ALA A 87 11.65 -14.63 -2.48
C ALA A 87 12.04 -15.93 -1.78
N PRO A 88 11.11 -16.64 -1.11
CA PRO A 88 11.41 -17.96 -0.56
C PRO A 88 11.67 -18.95 -1.70
N HIS A 89 12.62 -19.84 -1.48
CA HIS A 89 12.84 -20.96 -2.39
C HIS A 89 11.77 -22.02 -2.12
N PHE A 90 11.17 -22.54 -3.19
CA PHE A 90 10.23 -23.66 -3.15
C PHE A 90 10.89 -24.90 -3.74
N GLU A 91 10.76 -26.06 -3.08
CA GLU A 91 11.26 -27.33 -3.58
C GLU A 91 10.62 -27.65 -4.94
N GLY A 92 11.42 -27.98 -5.93
CA GLY A 92 10.97 -28.21 -7.31
C GLY A 92 10.69 -26.94 -8.13
N GLN A 93 11.07 -25.77 -7.63
CA GLN A 93 10.88 -24.49 -8.34
C GLN A 93 11.63 -24.48 -9.69
N GLU A 94 12.76 -25.16 -9.76
CA GLU A 94 13.61 -25.29 -10.94
C GLU A 94 13.00 -26.16 -12.04
N ASP A 95 12.02 -27.00 -11.72
CA ASP A 95 11.29 -27.83 -12.68
C ASP A 95 10.16 -27.07 -13.37
N PHE A 96 9.86 -25.84 -12.89
CA PHE A 96 8.83 -24.99 -13.47
C PHE A 96 9.34 -24.34 -14.77
N GLU A 97 8.77 -24.71 -15.90
CA GLU A 97 9.16 -24.19 -17.22
C GLU A 97 8.67 -22.77 -17.50
N GLY A 98 7.75 -22.23 -16.67
CA GLY A 98 7.21 -20.89 -16.80
C GLY A 98 8.12 -19.82 -16.20
N ARG A 99 7.79 -18.55 -16.44
CA ARG A 99 8.52 -17.42 -15.86
C ARG A 99 8.07 -17.15 -14.43
N ILE A 100 9.01 -17.14 -13.49
CA ILE A 100 8.78 -16.76 -12.09
C ILE A 100 9.16 -15.31 -11.92
N VAL A 101 8.24 -14.50 -11.36
CA VAL A 101 8.40 -13.06 -11.22
C VAL A 101 8.07 -12.64 -9.78
N HIS A 102 8.96 -11.85 -9.16
CA HIS A 102 8.63 -11.15 -7.93
C HIS A 102 8.08 -9.76 -8.27
N PRO A 103 6.89 -9.36 -7.76
CA PRO A 103 6.23 -8.10 -8.16
C PRO A 103 7.02 -6.82 -7.88
N GLN A 104 7.97 -6.85 -6.95
CA GLN A 104 8.88 -5.73 -6.68
C GLN A 104 9.79 -5.41 -7.88
N PHE A 105 10.12 -6.39 -8.68
CA PHE A 105 10.96 -6.28 -9.88
C PHE A 105 10.16 -6.73 -11.11
N TRP A 106 9.05 -6.03 -11.37
CA TRP A 106 8.19 -6.34 -12.50
C TRP A 106 8.92 -6.12 -13.83
N PRO A 107 9.07 -7.15 -14.67
CA PRO A 107 9.72 -6.99 -15.97
C PRO A 107 8.78 -6.25 -16.92
N GLU A 108 9.31 -5.22 -17.61
CA GLU A 108 8.53 -4.44 -18.58
C GLU A 108 8.08 -5.28 -19.79
N ASP A 109 8.85 -6.32 -20.13
CA ASP A 109 8.60 -7.25 -21.24
C ASP A 109 7.72 -8.46 -20.88
N LEU A 110 7.13 -8.47 -19.69
CA LEU A 110 6.33 -9.61 -19.23
C LEU A 110 5.01 -9.72 -20.01
N ASP A 111 4.95 -10.67 -20.92
CA ASP A 111 3.73 -11.07 -21.60
C ASP A 111 3.04 -12.22 -20.85
N TYR A 112 1.88 -11.93 -20.30
CA TYR A 112 0.99 -12.90 -19.63
C TYR A 112 -0.38 -13.04 -20.32
N ALA A 113 -0.54 -12.46 -21.52
CA ALA A 113 -1.79 -12.51 -22.26
C ALA A 113 -2.19 -13.95 -22.57
N GLY A 114 -3.42 -14.30 -22.21
CA GLY A 114 -3.97 -15.65 -22.42
C GLY A 114 -3.30 -16.78 -21.63
N LYS A 115 -2.38 -16.48 -20.72
CA LYS A 115 -1.65 -17.49 -19.93
C LYS A 115 -2.37 -17.85 -18.63
N GLU A 116 -2.09 -19.07 -18.16
CA GLU A 116 -2.41 -19.52 -16.80
C GLU A 116 -1.42 -18.91 -15.82
N VAL A 117 -1.90 -18.13 -14.85
CA VAL A 117 -1.06 -17.43 -13.90
C VAL A 117 -1.37 -17.88 -12.48
N VAL A 118 -0.34 -18.18 -11.71
CA VAL A 118 -0.47 -18.45 -10.27
C VAL A 118 0.17 -17.31 -9.49
N VAL A 119 -0.63 -16.66 -8.64
CA VAL A 119 -0.16 -15.61 -7.73
C VAL A 119 -0.03 -16.17 -6.33
N ILE A 120 1.19 -16.31 -5.83
CA ILE A 120 1.47 -16.84 -4.49
C ILE A 120 1.39 -15.70 -3.47
N GLY A 121 0.36 -15.71 -2.65
CA GLY A 121 0.08 -14.72 -1.62
C GLY A 121 -1.32 -14.15 -1.73
N SER A 122 -1.78 -13.53 -0.63
CA SER A 122 -3.10 -12.89 -0.52
C SER A 122 -3.03 -11.53 0.18
N GLY A 123 -1.84 -10.92 0.20
CA GLY A 123 -1.60 -9.60 0.76
C GLY A 123 -1.99 -8.46 -0.19
N ALA A 124 -1.65 -7.22 0.19
CA ALA A 124 -2.00 -6.01 -0.56
C ALA A 124 -1.57 -6.09 -2.04
N THR A 125 -0.38 -6.61 -2.32
CA THR A 125 0.12 -6.77 -3.69
C THR A 125 -0.77 -7.71 -4.51
N ALA A 126 -1.11 -8.89 -3.98
CA ALA A 126 -1.93 -9.87 -4.69
C ALA A 126 -3.33 -9.34 -4.99
N VAL A 127 -4.00 -8.72 -4.00
CA VAL A 127 -5.36 -8.18 -4.17
C VAL A 127 -5.42 -6.96 -5.10
N THR A 128 -4.28 -6.35 -5.41
CA THR A 128 -4.15 -5.29 -6.41
C THR A 128 -3.79 -5.86 -7.78
N LEU A 129 -2.84 -6.80 -7.81
CA LEU A 129 -2.30 -7.40 -9.03
C LEU A 129 -3.34 -8.24 -9.78
N ILE A 130 -4.05 -9.12 -9.06
CA ILE A 130 -5.00 -10.05 -9.65
C ILE A 130 -6.10 -9.33 -10.46
N PRO A 131 -6.81 -8.33 -9.94
CA PRO A 131 -7.81 -7.60 -10.72
C PRO A 131 -7.23 -6.84 -11.91
N ALA A 132 -5.97 -6.38 -11.80
CA ALA A 132 -5.30 -5.67 -12.89
C ALA A 132 -4.92 -6.62 -14.04
N MET A 133 -4.55 -7.86 -13.74
CA MET A 133 -4.17 -8.87 -14.73
C MET A 133 -5.36 -9.63 -15.33
N ALA A 134 -6.44 -9.75 -14.59
CA ALA A 134 -7.61 -10.58 -14.97
C ALA A 134 -8.20 -10.28 -16.36
N PRO A 135 -8.24 -9.04 -16.86
CA PRO A 135 -8.75 -8.77 -18.21
C PRO A 135 -7.88 -9.33 -19.35
N THR A 136 -6.61 -9.66 -19.08
CA THR A 136 -5.62 -10.03 -20.11
C THR A 136 -5.17 -11.47 -19.97
N ALA A 137 -5.00 -11.97 -18.75
CA ALA A 137 -4.62 -13.36 -18.49
C ALA A 137 -5.72 -14.34 -18.91
N GLY A 138 -5.34 -15.58 -19.29
CA GLY A 138 -6.30 -16.64 -19.59
C GLY A 138 -7.02 -17.12 -18.33
N HIS A 139 -6.27 -17.36 -17.25
CA HIS A 139 -6.80 -17.67 -15.93
C HIS A 139 -5.82 -17.23 -14.84
N ILE A 140 -6.33 -16.85 -13.67
CA ILE A 140 -5.48 -16.51 -12.52
C ILE A 140 -5.92 -17.29 -11.30
N THR A 141 -4.99 -18.03 -10.72
CA THR A 141 -5.17 -18.71 -9.44
C THR A 141 -4.43 -17.97 -8.34
N MET A 142 -5.16 -17.55 -7.29
CA MET A 142 -4.55 -17.02 -6.07
C MET A 142 -4.27 -18.15 -5.08
N LEU A 143 -3.00 -18.42 -4.83
CA LEU A 143 -2.57 -19.37 -3.81
C LEU A 143 -2.34 -18.65 -2.48
N GLN A 144 -3.13 -18.95 -1.46
CA GLN A 144 -2.99 -18.36 -0.13
C GLN A 144 -2.68 -19.44 0.92
N ARG A 145 -1.78 -19.14 1.84
CA ARG A 145 -1.43 -20.04 2.95
C ARG A 145 -2.63 -20.31 3.88
N SER A 146 -3.43 -19.29 4.10
CA SER A 146 -4.66 -19.34 4.89
C SER A 146 -5.62 -18.27 4.42
N PRO A 147 -6.95 -18.45 4.59
CA PRO A 147 -7.92 -17.43 4.24
C PRO A 147 -7.61 -16.08 4.88
N THR A 148 -7.86 -15.00 4.15
CA THR A 148 -7.74 -13.63 4.66
C THR A 148 -9.05 -12.88 4.48
N TYR A 149 -9.20 -11.74 5.19
CA TYR A 149 -10.32 -10.84 4.95
C TYR A 149 -10.06 -10.02 3.70
N VAL A 150 -10.95 -10.14 2.73
CA VAL A 150 -11.02 -9.26 1.57
C VAL A 150 -12.34 -8.51 1.64
N MET A 151 -12.32 -7.20 1.44
CA MET A 151 -13.52 -6.39 1.48
C MET A 151 -13.56 -5.46 0.27
N PRO A 152 -14.66 -5.46 -0.50
CA PRO A 152 -14.82 -4.52 -1.61
C PRO A 152 -14.97 -3.11 -1.07
N LEU A 153 -14.14 -2.18 -1.54
CA LEU A 153 -14.20 -0.77 -1.20
C LEU A 153 -14.38 0.07 -2.47
N PRO A 154 -15.23 1.10 -2.44
CA PRO A 154 -15.37 1.99 -3.58
C PRO A 154 -14.09 2.80 -3.80
N ARG A 155 -13.66 2.92 -5.06
CA ARG A 155 -12.48 3.71 -5.43
C ARG A 155 -12.69 5.20 -5.13
N LYS A 156 -13.90 5.72 -5.33
CA LYS A 156 -14.27 7.11 -5.06
C LYS A 156 -14.92 7.26 -3.70
N ASP A 157 -14.69 8.40 -3.05
CA ASP A 157 -15.42 8.80 -1.83
C ASP A 157 -16.56 9.77 -2.21
N PRO A 158 -17.82 9.29 -2.29
CA PRO A 158 -18.95 10.14 -2.68
C PRO A 158 -19.18 11.30 -1.71
N LEU A 159 -18.93 11.09 -0.40
CA LEU A 159 -19.10 12.12 0.60
C LEU A 159 -18.05 13.23 0.43
N ALA A 160 -16.79 12.86 0.30
CA ALA A 160 -15.71 13.83 0.06
C ALA A 160 -15.96 14.65 -1.20
N ASN A 161 -16.37 13.95 -2.29
CA ASN A 161 -16.65 14.59 -3.57
C ASN A 161 -17.84 15.56 -3.50
N THR A 162 -18.87 15.22 -2.72
CA THR A 162 -20.03 16.11 -2.52
C THR A 162 -19.65 17.30 -1.66
N LEU A 163 -18.94 17.08 -0.55
CA LEU A 163 -18.52 18.16 0.35
C LEU A 163 -17.62 19.19 -0.36
N ARG A 164 -16.74 18.72 -1.26
CA ARG A 164 -15.87 19.62 -2.05
C ARG A 164 -16.64 20.51 -3.03
N LYS A 165 -17.85 20.10 -3.45
CA LYS A 165 -18.69 20.91 -4.35
C LYS A 165 -19.45 22.02 -3.62
N VAL A 166 -19.71 21.83 -2.32
CA VAL A 166 -20.61 22.73 -1.56
C VAL A 166 -19.90 23.52 -0.46
N LEU A 167 -18.69 23.13 -0.05
CA LEU A 167 -17.93 23.76 1.01
C LEU A 167 -16.60 24.33 0.51
N PRO A 168 -16.07 25.40 1.15
CA PRO A 168 -14.71 25.84 0.90
C PRO A 168 -13.69 24.71 1.16
N PRO A 169 -12.54 24.67 0.44
CA PRO A 169 -11.59 23.55 0.47
C PRO A 169 -11.16 23.10 1.87
N LYS A 170 -10.82 24.03 2.76
CA LYS A 170 -10.43 23.73 4.15
C LYS A 170 -11.57 23.12 4.96
N ALA A 171 -12.79 23.61 4.79
CA ALA A 171 -13.96 23.09 5.49
C ALA A 171 -14.35 21.70 4.97
N ALA A 172 -14.33 21.48 3.66
CA ALA A 172 -14.56 20.18 3.03
C ALA A 172 -13.54 19.15 3.51
N TYR A 173 -12.26 19.51 3.54
CA TYR A 173 -11.19 18.65 4.06
C TYR A 173 -11.42 18.30 5.54
N ALA A 174 -11.66 19.29 6.40
CA ALA A 174 -11.87 19.06 7.84
C ALA A 174 -13.09 18.16 8.11
N ALA A 175 -14.20 18.40 7.41
CA ALA A 175 -15.43 17.60 7.53
C ALA A 175 -15.19 16.15 7.07
N THR A 176 -14.59 15.96 5.88
CA THR A 176 -14.25 14.64 5.34
C THR A 176 -13.31 13.88 6.26
N ARG A 177 -12.26 14.54 6.76
CA ARG A 177 -11.30 13.94 7.69
C ARG A 177 -11.97 13.48 8.99
N ARG A 178 -12.80 14.33 9.61
CA ARG A 178 -13.53 13.97 10.85
C ARG A 178 -14.46 12.79 10.62
N PHE A 179 -15.20 12.80 9.51
CA PHE A 179 -16.09 11.70 9.17
C PHE A 179 -15.33 10.39 8.96
N ASN A 180 -14.25 10.41 8.19
CA ASN A 180 -13.47 9.19 7.90
C ASN A 180 -12.74 8.66 9.15
N ILE A 181 -12.25 9.54 10.02
CA ILE A 181 -11.69 9.13 11.33
C ILE A 181 -12.79 8.50 12.19
N GLY A 182 -13.97 9.12 12.28
CA GLY A 182 -15.10 8.59 13.04
C GLY A 182 -15.58 7.23 12.51
N LYS A 183 -15.71 7.11 11.19
CA LYS A 183 -16.04 5.84 10.51
C LYS A 183 -15.00 4.76 10.79
N GLY A 184 -13.71 5.06 10.65
CA GLY A 184 -12.63 4.12 10.94
C GLY A 184 -12.64 3.65 12.39
N ARG A 185 -12.82 4.58 13.33
CA ARG A 185 -12.94 4.27 14.77
C ARG A 185 -14.18 3.41 15.07
N PHE A 186 -15.31 3.70 14.43
CA PHE A 186 -16.51 2.89 14.57
C PHE A 186 -16.29 1.46 14.07
N ILE A 187 -15.72 1.30 12.86
CA ILE A 187 -15.43 -0.02 12.27
C ILE A 187 -14.46 -0.78 13.17
N TYR A 188 -13.38 -0.15 13.63
CA TYR A 188 -12.42 -0.76 14.55
C TYR A 188 -13.12 -1.25 15.83
N ASN A 189 -13.90 -0.40 16.48
CA ASN A 189 -14.64 -0.78 17.70
C ASN A 189 -15.64 -1.92 17.45
N LEU A 190 -16.30 -1.93 16.29
CA LEU A 190 -17.19 -3.01 15.88
C LEU A 190 -16.41 -4.33 15.76
N CYS A 191 -15.26 -4.30 15.09
CA CYS A 191 -14.41 -5.47 14.92
C CYS A 191 -13.89 -6.01 16.27
N GLN A 192 -13.52 -5.12 17.19
CA GLN A 192 -13.01 -5.51 18.52
C GLN A 192 -14.12 -5.99 19.46
N LYS A 193 -15.25 -5.28 19.54
CA LYS A 193 -16.31 -5.56 20.51
C LYS A 193 -17.35 -6.55 20.01
N GLN A 194 -17.57 -6.62 18.69
CA GLN A 194 -18.59 -7.46 18.07
C GLN A 194 -18.05 -8.18 16.83
N PRO A 195 -16.97 -9.00 16.98
CA PRO A 195 -16.29 -9.62 15.84
C PRO A 195 -17.19 -10.52 15.00
N LYS A 196 -18.18 -11.19 15.64
CA LYS A 196 -19.16 -12.03 14.92
C LYS A 196 -20.03 -11.22 13.95
N ILE A 197 -20.43 -10.01 14.35
CA ILE A 197 -21.21 -9.10 13.49
C ILE A 197 -20.33 -8.60 12.36
N ALA A 198 -19.10 -8.16 12.65
CA ALA A 198 -18.16 -7.72 11.65
C ALA A 198 -17.87 -8.79 10.59
N LYS A 199 -17.59 -10.04 11.02
CA LYS A 199 -17.43 -11.21 10.13
C LYS A 199 -18.65 -11.41 9.22
N ARG A 200 -19.86 -11.33 9.77
CA ARG A 200 -21.10 -11.49 8.99
C ARG A 200 -21.24 -10.39 7.94
N ILE A 201 -20.94 -9.14 8.28
CA ILE A 201 -20.98 -8.01 7.34
C ILE A 201 -20.00 -8.22 6.18
N ILE A 202 -18.74 -8.56 6.47
CA ILE A 202 -17.71 -8.81 5.47
C ILE A 202 -18.12 -9.96 4.56
N ARG A 203 -18.57 -11.09 5.14
CA ARG A 203 -19.03 -12.24 4.38
C ARG A 203 -20.20 -11.88 3.45
N THR A 204 -21.21 -11.13 3.95
CA THR A 204 -22.35 -10.70 3.14
C THR A 204 -21.91 -9.82 1.97
N ALA A 205 -20.95 -8.92 2.21
CA ALA A 205 -20.37 -8.11 1.14
C ALA A 205 -19.67 -8.99 0.09
N ASN A 206 -18.86 -9.95 0.50
CA ASN A 206 -18.16 -10.85 -0.42
C ASN A 206 -19.15 -11.68 -1.27
N VAL A 207 -20.16 -12.29 -0.65
CA VAL A 207 -21.20 -13.05 -1.38
C VAL A 207 -21.93 -12.19 -2.41
N LYS A 208 -22.11 -10.89 -2.13
CA LYS A 208 -22.79 -9.97 -3.06
C LYS A 208 -21.96 -9.64 -4.30
N PHE A 209 -20.61 -9.57 -4.15
CA PHE A 209 -19.71 -9.09 -5.21
C PHE A 209 -18.98 -10.20 -5.95
N LEU A 210 -19.01 -11.44 -5.44
CA LEU A 210 -18.39 -12.60 -6.07
C LEU A 210 -19.43 -13.42 -6.86
N PRO A 211 -18.99 -14.27 -7.79
CA PRO A 211 -19.86 -15.23 -8.47
C PRO A 211 -20.63 -16.08 -7.48
N LYS A 212 -21.84 -16.51 -7.85
CA LYS A 212 -22.74 -17.27 -6.93
C LYS A 212 -22.20 -18.63 -6.52
N ASP A 213 -21.36 -19.22 -7.37
CA ASP A 213 -20.70 -20.50 -7.19
C ASP A 213 -19.37 -20.39 -6.45
N PHE A 214 -18.91 -19.18 -6.12
CA PHE A 214 -17.67 -18.98 -5.39
C PHE A 214 -17.81 -19.34 -3.90
N ASP A 215 -16.98 -20.26 -3.42
CA ASP A 215 -16.98 -20.70 -2.01
C ASP A 215 -16.29 -19.70 -1.06
N VAL A 216 -17.03 -18.65 -0.72
CA VAL A 216 -16.58 -17.63 0.26
C VAL A 216 -16.24 -18.25 1.62
N ALA A 217 -16.89 -19.37 2.01
CA ALA A 217 -16.67 -19.98 3.32
C ALA A 217 -15.29 -20.63 3.42
N THR A 218 -14.81 -21.21 2.35
CA THR A 218 -13.48 -21.80 2.28
C THR A 218 -12.39 -20.75 2.04
N HIS A 219 -12.62 -19.82 1.12
CA HIS A 219 -11.53 -18.96 0.62
C HIS A 219 -11.39 -17.62 1.36
N PHE A 220 -12.46 -17.05 1.93
CA PHE A 220 -12.45 -15.73 2.58
C PHE A 220 -13.09 -15.74 3.99
N ASN A 221 -12.91 -16.81 4.73
CA ASN A 221 -13.41 -16.94 6.10
C ASN A 221 -12.29 -17.31 7.08
N PRO A 222 -11.39 -16.38 7.41
CA PRO A 222 -10.28 -16.63 8.32
C PRO A 222 -10.77 -16.95 9.74
N THR A 223 -9.95 -17.70 10.47
CA THR A 223 -10.23 -18.11 11.87
C THR A 223 -10.05 -16.94 12.85
N TYR A 224 -9.16 -16.00 12.55
CA TYR A 224 -8.91 -14.82 13.39
C TYR A 224 -10.02 -13.75 13.24
N ASN A 225 -10.04 -12.78 14.15
CA ASN A 225 -11.01 -11.70 14.11
C ASN A 225 -10.60 -10.60 13.11
N PRO A 226 -11.57 -9.92 12.45
CA PRO A 226 -11.26 -8.81 11.57
C PRO A 226 -10.65 -7.66 12.39
N TRP A 227 -9.61 -7.06 11.84
CA TRP A 227 -8.81 -5.96 12.41
C TRP A 227 -7.98 -6.35 13.62
#